data_df5c6b2dabb19e03f0a3d4e14cdf063e
#
_entry.id   df5c6b2dabb19e03f0a3d4e14cdf063e
#
_cell.length_a   1.000
_cell.length_b   1.000
_cell.length_c   1.000
_cell.angle_alpha   90.00
_cell.angle_beta   90.00
_cell.angle_gamma   90.00
#
_symmetry.space_group_name_H-M   'P 1'
#
loop_
_entity.id
_entity.type
_entity.pdbx_description
1 polymer ?
#
loop_
_entity_poly.entity_id
_entity_poly.type
_entity_poly.pdbx_seq_one_letter_code
_entity_poly.pdbx_strand_id
1 'polypeptide(L)'
;MRAVEPAPNLLLVGGPKCGTTSLLLWLRKHNEVYHPWERVNSGAVESGFLLGGVVDYPFEMSKPRGTLFLPHEADMDYYKSERLIIDKSPQHLYSKRALETVRDLMPEAKVIITVRDPYDLMISLFHQQKKTVHFKTSFESLISKIDSRNWIASPEDPDTWGFLTYPRFSSYVKNWIDEIGEDRIRVVQLNSIALNPRMVLDEISDWLGIDPAGMPRDLSVKNPRGKL
;
A
#
# COMPACT_ATOMS: atom_id res chain seq x y z
N MET A 1 6.77 -18.34 -14.24
CA MET A 1 6.35 -16.94 -14.36
C MET A 1 7.21 -16.29 -15.42
N ARG A 2 6.67 -15.65 -16.45
CA ARG A 2 7.47 -14.73 -17.27
C ARG A 2 7.70 -13.49 -16.37
N ALA A 3 8.97 -13.20 -16.09
CA ALA A 3 9.30 -11.97 -15.41
C ALA A 3 8.82 -10.78 -16.25
N VAL A 4 8.21 -9.78 -15.62
CA VAL A 4 8.08 -8.47 -16.25
C VAL A 4 9.50 -7.90 -16.27
N GLU A 5 10.06 -7.69 -17.42
CA GLU A 5 11.37 -7.07 -17.55
C GLU A 5 11.20 -5.69 -18.23
N PRO A 6 11.70 -4.64 -17.57
CA PRO A 6 12.28 -4.62 -16.23
C PRO A 6 11.22 -4.71 -15.11
N ALA A 7 11.57 -5.42 -14.03
CA ALA A 7 10.69 -5.56 -12.86
C ALA A 7 10.62 -4.26 -12.04
N PRO A 8 9.52 -4.01 -11.28
CA PRO A 8 9.49 -2.93 -10.31
C PRO A 8 10.66 -2.97 -9.33
N ASN A 9 11.27 -1.81 -9.10
CA ASN A 9 12.37 -1.64 -8.15
C ASN A 9 12.06 -0.61 -7.05
N LEU A 10 10.85 -0.04 -7.08
CA LEU A 10 10.28 0.79 -6.03
C LEU A 10 8.91 0.24 -5.65
N LEU A 11 8.75 -0.15 -4.39
CA LEU A 11 7.50 -0.74 -3.89
C LEU A 11 6.85 0.19 -2.90
N LEU A 12 5.58 0.51 -3.12
CA LEU A 12 4.76 1.32 -2.22
C LEU A 12 3.73 0.41 -1.54
N VAL A 13 4.07 -0.01 -0.34
CA VAL A 13 3.25 -0.89 0.50
C VAL A 13 2.72 -0.15 1.73
N GLY A 14 1.93 -0.80 2.57
CA GLY A 14 1.45 -0.20 3.83
C GLY A 14 0.02 -0.57 4.17
N GLY A 15 -0.55 0.10 5.15
CA GLY A 15 -1.94 -0.13 5.52
C GLY A 15 -2.92 0.40 4.46
N PRO A 16 -4.06 -0.27 4.26
CA PRO A 16 -5.17 0.35 3.57
C PRO A 16 -5.50 1.70 4.23
N LYS A 17 -5.92 2.71 3.49
CA LYS A 17 -6.27 4.04 4.05
C LYS A 17 -5.10 4.82 4.68
N CYS A 18 -3.86 4.48 4.35
CA CYS A 18 -2.65 5.13 4.85
C CYS A 18 -2.01 6.12 3.85
N GLY A 19 -2.74 6.55 2.81
CA GLY A 19 -2.28 7.60 1.89
C GLY A 19 -1.46 7.11 0.70
N THR A 20 -1.29 5.81 0.49
CA THR A 20 -0.55 5.24 -0.65
C THR A 20 -0.98 5.79 -2.01
N THR A 21 -2.29 6.02 -2.22
CA THR A 21 -2.79 6.55 -3.49
C THR A 21 -2.28 7.97 -3.77
N SER A 22 -2.31 8.85 -2.78
CA SER A 22 -1.80 10.23 -2.96
C SER A 22 -0.30 10.21 -3.24
N LEU A 23 0.44 9.43 -2.47
CA LEU A 23 1.89 9.30 -2.63
C LEU A 23 2.26 8.74 -4.01
N LEU A 24 1.57 7.68 -4.48
CA LEU A 24 1.75 7.17 -5.84
C LEU A 24 1.51 8.25 -6.89
N LEU A 25 0.38 8.98 -6.78
CA LEU A 25 -0.01 9.99 -7.76
C LEU A 25 0.98 11.16 -7.84
N TRP A 26 1.70 11.43 -6.77
CA TRP A 26 2.77 12.43 -6.75
C TRP A 26 4.07 11.86 -7.31
N LEU A 27 4.52 10.71 -6.81
CA LEU A 27 5.78 10.07 -7.26
C LEU A 27 5.79 9.80 -8.77
N ARG A 28 4.70 9.28 -9.32
CA ARG A 28 4.60 8.97 -10.76
C ARG A 28 4.63 10.20 -11.69
N LYS A 29 4.59 11.42 -11.13
CA LYS A 29 4.77 12.66 -11.92
C LYS A 29 6.24 13.01 -12.15
N HIS A 30 7.13 12.38 -11.39
CA HIS A 30 8.55 12.55 -11.59
C HIS A 30 9.01 11.86 -12.87
N ASN A 31 9.87 12.51 -13.66
CA ASN A 31 10.33 12.00 -14.95
C ASN A 31 11.21 10.75 -14.87
N GLU A 32 11.77 10.45 -13.68
CA GLU A 32 12.52 9.22 -13.42
C GLU A 32 11.68 8.08 -12.85
N VAL A 33 10.36 8.27 -12.68
CA VAL A 33 9.47 7.27 -12.07
C VAL A 33 8.42 6.80 -13.08
N TYR A 34 8.47 5.54 -13.44
CA TYR A 34 7.48 4.90 -14.29
C TYR A 34 6.48 4.08 -13.49
N HIS A 35 5.20 4.16 -13.83
CA HIS A 35 4.12 3.37 -13.22
C HIS A 35 3.44 2.50 -14.29
N PRO A 36 3.76 1.20 -14.40
CA PRO A 36 3.30 0.32 -15.48
C PRO A 36 1.79 0.15 -15.56
N TRP A 37 1.08 0.43 -14.47
CA TRP A 37 -0.38 0.25 -14.38
C TRP A 37 -1.15 1.58 -14.44
N GLU A 38 -0.51 2.66 -14.86
CA GLU A 38 -1.15 3.99 -14.91
C GLU A 38 -2.39 4.02 -15.81
N ARG A 39 -2.34 3.31 -16.92
CA ARG A 39 -3.39 3.31 -17.95
C ARG A 39 -4.45 2.26 -17.74
N VAL A 40 -4.18 1.33 -16.86
CA VAL A 40 -5.13 0.28 -16.49
C VAL A 40 -6.02 0.83 -15.37
N ASN A 41 -7.34 0.91 -15.58
CA ASN A 41 -8.34 1.35 -14.60
C ASN A 41 -8.06 2.69 -13.88
N SER A 42 -8.01 3.81 -14.62
CA SER A 42 -7.93 5.18 -14.04
C SER A 42 -6.76 5.47 -13.09
N GLY A 43 -5.69 4.69 -13.13
CA GLY A 43 -4.40 5.09 -12.56
C GLY A 43 -4.23 4.98 -11.05
N ALA A 44 -5.15 4.34 -10.32
CA ALA A 44 -5.05 4.14 -8.87
C ALA A 44 -5.00 2.65 -8.49
N VAL A 45 -4.51 1.82 -9.38
CA VAL A 45 -4.64 0.36 -9.31
C VAL A 45 -3.62 -0.23 -8.33
N GLU A 46 -4.09 -1.24 -7.61
CA GLU A 46 -3.25 -2.15 -6.83
C GLU A 46 -2.89 -3.33 -7.71
N SER A 47 -1.62 -3.47 -8.07
CA SER A 47 -1.19 -4.45 -9.06
C SER A 47 -1.26 -5.90 -8.58
N GLY A 48 -1.11 -6.12 -7.28
CA GLY A 48 -0.92 -7.47 -6.74
C GLY A 48 0.33 -8.17 -7.30
N PHE A 49 1.28 -7.42 -7.85
CA PHE A 49 2.46 -7.93 -8.57
C PHE A 49 3.21 -9.00 -7.79
N LEU A 50 3.52 -8.75 -6.51
CA LEU A 50 4.29 -9.69 -5.68
C LEU A 50 3.50 -10.95 -5.31
N LEU A 51 2.19 -10.94 -5.49
CA LEU A 51 1.33 -12.07 -5.17
C LEU A 51 1.19 -13.04 -6.35
N GLY A 52 1.66 -12.64 -7.54
CA GLY A 52 1.59 -13.49 -8.74
C GLY A 52 0.16 -13.92 -9.12
N GLY A 53 -0.84 -13.09 -8.79
CA GLY A 53 -2.25 -13.41 -8.97
C GLY A 53 -2.83 -14.34 -7.90
N VAL A 54 -2.04 -14.81 -6.95
CA VAL A 54 -2.49 -15.62 -5.80
C VAL A 54 -2.55 -14.74 -4.58
N VAL A 55 -3.72 -14.58 -4.01
CA VAL A 55 -3.91 -13.91 -2.73
C VAL A 55 -3.63 -14.92 -1.63
N ASP A 56 -2.47 -14.82 -0.98
CA ASP A 56 -2.10 -15.63 0.18
C ASP A 56 -2.48 -14.93 1.51
N TYR A 57 -3.43 -14.01 1.44
CA TYR A 57 -4.05 -13.54 2.66
C TYR A 57 -4.62 -14.75 3.39
N PRO A 58 -4.51 -14.80 4.72
CA PRO A 58 -5.22 -15.81 5.49
C PRO A 58 -6.75 -15.69 5.32
N PHE A 59 -7.17 -15.01 4.27
CA PHE A 59 -8.52 -14.76 3.80
C PHE A 59 -8.66 -15.11 2.34
N GLU A 60 -9.56 -15.99 2.03
CA GLU A 60 -10.47 -15.77 0.93
C GLU A 60 -11.32 -14.52 1.26
N MET A 61 -10.75 -13.34 1.14
CA MET A 61 -11.59 -12.19 0.86
C MET A 61 -12.36 -12.58 -0.40
N SER A 62 -13.65 -12.78 -0.23
CA SER A 62 -14.57 -12.99 -1.33
C SER A 62 -14.17 -12.06 -2.47
N LYS A 63 -13.57 -12.61 -3.49
CA LYS A 63 -12.94 -12.03 -4.68
C LYS A 63 -12.65 -10.54 -4.52
N PRO A 64 -11.40 -10.08 -4.45
CA PRO A 64 -11.14 -8.66 -4.39
C PRO A 64 -11.96 -8.01 -5.48
N ARG A 65 -12.82 -7.06 -5.11
CA ARG A 65 -13.57 -6.24 -6.07
C ARG A 65 -12.62 -5.20 -6.69
N GLY A 66 -11.50 -5.67 -7.15
CA GLY A 66 -10.51 -4.95 -7.90
C GLY A 66 -9.75 -6.02 -8.65
N THR A 67 -9.62 -5.88 -9.92
CA THR A 67 -8.87 -6.77 -10.76
C THR A 67 -7.45 -6.82 -10.21
N LEU A 68 -7.02 -7.97 -9.69
CA LEU A 68 -5.62 -8.24 -9.43
C LEU A 68 -4.96 -8.29 -10.81
N PHE A 69 -4.21 -7.27 -11.16
CA PHE A 69 -3.50 -7.25 -12.43
C PHE A 69 -2.30 -8.17 -12.32
N LEU A 70 -2.29 -9.15 -13.21
CA LEU A 70 -1.16 -10.03 -13.35
C LEU A 70 0.03 -9.24 -13.94
N PRO A 71 1.27 -9.65 -13.67
CA PRO A 71 2.46 -8.98 -14.22
C PRO A 71 2.43 -8.76 -15.73
N HIS A 72 1.75 -9.63 -16.49
CA HIS A 72 1.63 -9.51 -17.96
C HIS A 72 0.65 -8.40 -18.42
N GLU A 73 -0.10 -7.79 -17.49
CA GLU A 73 -0.99 -6.66 -17.77
C GLU A 73 -0.29 -5.31 -17.53
N ALA A 74 0.99 -5.33 -17.14
CA ALA A 74 1.79 -4.13 -17.03
C ALA A 74 1.96 -3.49 -18.41
N ASP A 75 1.61 -2.22 -18.53
CA ASP A 75 1.82 -1.45 -19.75
C ASP A 75 3.26 -0.97 -19.79
N MET A 76 4.09 -1.66 -20.59
CA MET A 76 5.49 -1.30 -20.79
C MET A 76 5.73 -0.56 -22.11
N ASP A 77 4.71 -0.35 -22.94
CA ASP A 77 4.84 0.31 -24.26
C ASP A 77 5.31 1.77 -24.14
N TYR A 78 5.10 2.38 -23.00
CA TYR A 78 5.47 3.78 -22.72
C TYR A 78 6.68 3.93 -21.80
N TYR A 79 7.31 2.81 -21.39
CA TYR A 79 8.54 2.82 -20.61
C TYR A 79 9.70 3.39 -21.45
N LYS A 80 10.38 4.40 -20.93
CA LYS A 80 11.47 5.12 -21.58
C LYS A 80 12.80 4.97 -20.87
N SER A 81 12.97 3.84 -20.16
CA SER A 81 14.13 3.57 -19.32
C SER A 81 14.22 4.48 -18.09
N GLU A 82 13.07 4.85 -17.52
CA GLU A 82 13.02 5.51 -16.23
C GLU A 82 13.75 4.68 -15.17
N ARG A 83 14.46 5.35 -14.27
CA ARG A 83 15.30 4.69 -13.27
C ARG A 83 14.50 3.90 -12.23
N LEU A 84 13.31 4.35 -11.93
CA LEU A 84 12.43 3.75 -10.95
C LEU A 84 11.13 3.27 -11.60
N ILE A 85 10.80 2.02 -11.38
CA ILE A 85 9.52 1.43 -11.77
C ILE A 85 8.75 1.16 -10.49
N ILE A 86 7.65 1.92 -10.28
CA ILE A 86 6.88 1.86 -9.04
C ILE A 86 5.74 0.86 -9.13
N ASP A 87 5.66 -0.06 -8.14
CA ASP A 87 4.47 -0.85 -7.83
C ASP A 87 3.78 -0.33 -6.57
N LYS A 88 2.45 -0.28 -6.59
CA LYS A 88 1.65 0.10 -5.42
C LYS A 88 0.63 -0.99 -5.09
N SER A 89 0.86 -1.65 -3.99
CA SER A 89 -0.06 -2.65 -3.43
C SER A 89 0.03 -2.65 -1.90
N PRO A 90 -0.81 -1.85 -1.23
CA PRO A 90 -0.73 -1.69 0.24
C PRO A 90 -0.71 -3.02 0.97
N GLN A 91 -1.53 -3.97 0.54
CA GLN A 91 -1.71 -5.26 1.19
C GLN A 91 -0.44 -6.13 1.19
N HIS A 92 0.54 -5.86 0.31
CA HIS A 92 1.82 -6.57 0.33
C HIS A 92 2.53 -6.48 1.69
N LEU A 93 2.30 -5.42 2.48
CA LEU A 93 2.84 -5.31 3.84
C LEU A 93 2.51 -6.54 4.71
N TYR A 94 1.33 -7.11 4.53
CA TYR A 94 0.79 -8.20 5.36
C TYR A 94 1.03 -9.59 4.76
N SER A 95 1.64 -9.67 3.59
CA SER A 95 1.90 -10.92 2.89
C SER A 95 3.32 -11.40 3.14
N LYS A 96 3.43 -12.60 3.73
CA LYS A 96 4.71 -13.29 3.90
C LYS A 96 5.34 -13.57 2.53
N ARG A 97 4.53 -14.00 1.56
CA ARG A 97 5.01 -14.28 0.20
C ARG A 97 5.59 -13.03 -0.48
N ALA A 98 4.93 -11.87 -0.32
CA ALA A 98 5.46 -10.63 -0.87
C ALA A 98 6.82 -10.28 -0.25
N LEU A 99 6.95 -10.40 1.07
CA LEU A 99 8.20 -10.20 1.79
C LEU A 99 9.32 -11.13 1.28
N GLU A 100 9.04 -12.45 1.20
CA GLU A 100 9.98 -13.44 0.69
C GLU A 100 10.37 -13.16 -0.76
N THR A 101 9.42 -12.78 -1.61
CA THR A 101 9.71 -12.42 -3.01
C THR A 101 10.67 -11.23 -3.10
N VAL A 102 10.45 -10.19 -2.30
CA VAL A 102 11.32 -9.00 -2.30
C VAL A 102 12.72 -9.35 -1.76
N ARG A 103 12.79 -10.13 -0.69
CA ARG A 103 14.06 -10.58 -0.11
C ARG A 103 14.89 -11.40 -1.11
N ASP A 104 14.25 -12.39 -1.75
CA ASP A 104 14.96 -13.44 -2.49
C ASP A 104 15.18 -13.08 -3.96
N LEU A 105 14.26 -12.30 -4.57
CA LEU A 105 14.25 -12.06 -6.01
C LEU A 105 14.43 -10.58 -6.39
N MET A 106 14.40 -9.65 -5.43
CA MET A 106 14.48 -8.21 -5.70
C MET A 106 15.47 -7.51 -4.77
N PRO A 107 16.75 -7.90 -4.77
CA PRO A 107 17.75 -7.43 -3.79
C PRO A 107 17.99 -5.92 -3.83
N GLU A 108 17.75 -5.25 -4.96
CA GLU A 108 17.95 -3.82 -5.13
C GLU A 108 16.65 -2.99 -4.94
N ALA A 109 15.50 -3.65 -4.74
CA ALA A 109 14.24 -2.93 -4.62
C ALA A 109 14.19 -2.12 -3.32
N LYS A 110 13.74 -0.87 -3.43
CA LYS A 110 13.44 0.02 -2.31
C LYS A 110 11.96 -0.05 -1.96
N VAL A 111 11.64 0.05 -0.67
CA VAL A 111 10.27 -0.14 -0.16
C VAL A 111 9.84 1.06 0.68
N ILE A 112 8.77 1.71 0.28
CA ILE A 112 8.09 2.73 1.08
C ILE A 112 6.92 2.07 1.79
N ILE A 113 6.90 2.14 3.11
CA ILE A 113 5.83 1.60 3.95
C ILE A 113 5.02 2.76 4.52
N THR A 114 3.75 2.90 4.13
CA THR A 114 2.89 3.92 4.71
C THR A 114 2.11 3.38 5.91
N VAL A 115 2.11 4.15 6.99
CA VAL A 115 1.42 3.81 8.24
C VAL A 115 0.50 4.96 8.68
N ARG A 116 -0.39 4.66 9.60
CA ARG A 116 -1.36 5.62 10.14
C ARG A 116 -1.59 5.31 11.61
N ASP A 117 -2.07 6.31 12.40
CA ASP A 117 -2.57 6.04 13.74
C ASP A 117 -3.54 4.84 13.72
N PRO A 118 -3.34 3.81 14.58
CA PRO A 118 -4.16 2.59 14.55
C PRO A 118 -5.65 2.84 14.76
N TYR A 119 -6.01 3.75 15.68
CA TYR A 119 -7.40 4.08 15.96
C TYR A 119 -8.05 4.83 14.77
N ASP A 120 -7.36 5.81 14.23
CA ASP A 120 -7.77 6.52 13.02
C ASP A 120 -7.94 5.59 11.81
N LEU A 121 -7.09 4.56 11.73
CA LEU A 121 -7.20 3.54 10.69
C LEU A 121 -8.49 2.73 10.87
N MET A 122 -8.77 2.26 12.08
CA MET A 122 -9.99 1.51 12.38
C MET A 122 -11.25 2.30 12.01
N ILE A 123 -11.32 3.57 12.39
CA ILE A 123 -12.44 4.46 12.02
C ILE A 123 -12.56 4.56 10.49
N SER A 124 -11.45 4.75 9.79
CA SER A 124 -11.45 4.90 8.33
C SER A 124 -11.88 3.63 7.60
N LEU A 125 -11.47 2.47 8.09
CA LEU A 125 -11.89 1.16 7.58
C LEU A 125 -13.38 0.94 7.80
N PHE A 126 -13.87 1.25 8.99
CA PHE A 126 -15.29 1.16 9.32
C PHE A 126 -16.16 1.99 8.36
N HIS A 127 -15.80 3.25 8.14
CA HIS A 127 -16.52 4.10 7.19
C HIS A 127 -16.43 3.59 5.74
N GLN A 128 -15.32 2.99 5.35
CA GLN A 128 -15.18 2.38 4.02
C GLN A 128 -16.10 1.17 3.89
N GLN A 129 -16.14 0.30 4.87
CA GLN A 129 -16.99 -0.88 4.87
C GLN A 129 -18.48 -0.52 4.83
N LYS A 130 -18.90 0.48 5.57
CA LYS A 130 -20.28 1.00 5.49
C LYS A 130 -20.69 1.49 4.10
N LYS A 131 -19.71 1.98 3.31
CA LYS A 131 -19.99 2.46 1.94
C LYS A 131 -19.99 1.35 0.90
N THR A 132 -19.22 0.30 1.11
CA THR A 132 -18.94 -0.73 0.07
C THR A 132 -19.69 -2.02 0.28
N VAL A 133 -20.00 -2.35 1.53
CA VAL A 133 -20.74 -3.55 1.93
C VAL A 133 -21.88 -3.10 2.83
N HIS A 134 -23.01 -3.82 2.81
CA HIS A 134 -24.13 -3.55 3.73
C HIS A 134 -23.78 -3.94 5.17
N PHE A 135 -22.73 -3.28 5.70
CA PHE A 135 -22.23 -3.50 7.05
C PHE A 135 -23.19 -2.86 8.06
N LYS A 136 -23.98 -3.69 8.76
CA LYS A 136 -25.05 -3.26 9.66
C LYS A 136 -24.58 -2.96 11.09
N THR A 137 -23.37 -3.40 11.46
CA THR A 137 -22.82 -3.25 12.80
C THR A 137 -22.49 -1.76 13.10
N SER A 138 -22.75 -1.28 14.31
CA SER A 138 -22.29 0.03 14.76
C SER A 138 -20.79 -0.04 15.15
N PHE A 139 -20.12 1.12 15.17
CA PHE A 139 -18.71 1.17 15.56
C PHE A 139 -18.52 0.73 17.01
N GLU A 140 -19.44 1.14 17.90
CA GLU A 140 -19.46 0.75 19.31
C GLU A 140 -19.61 -0.77 19.48
N SER A 141 -20.50 -1.38 18.70
CA SER A 141 -20.66 -2.83 18.70
C SER A 141 -19.42 -3.56 18.20
N LEU A 142 -18.73 -3.00 17.20
CA LEU A 142 -17.47 -3.53 16.71
C LEU A 142 -16.39 -3.48 17.81
N ILE A 143 -16.23 -2.32 18.46
CA ILE A 143 -15.26 -2.14 19.55
C ILE A 143 -15.58 -3.07 20.73
N SER A 144 -16.85 -3.18 21.12
CA SER A 144 -17.29 -4.09 22.19
C SER A 144 -16.97 -5.55 21.88
N LYS A 145 -17.12 -5.99 20.65
CA LYS A 145 -16.69 -7.32 20.19
C LYS A 145 -15.19 -7.51 20.33
N ILE A 146 -14.40 -6.52 19.95
CA ILE A 146 -12.94 -6.53 20.04
C ILE A 146 -12.50 -6.59 21.52
N ASP A 147 -13.14 -5.84 22.40
CA ASP A 147 -12.78 -5.74 23.82
C ASP A 147 -13.22 -6.99 24.64
N SER A 148 -14.20 -7.73 24.16
CA SER A 148 -14.76 -8.88 24.90
C SER A 148 -13.79 -10.05 25.15
N ARG A 149 -12.52 -9.93 24.83
CA ARG A 149 -11.41 -10.91 24.99
C ARG A 149 -11.65 -12.32 24.43
N ASN A 150 -12.88 -12.61 24.04
CA ASN A 150 -13.30 -13.87 23.41
C ASN A 150 -13.18 -13.80 21.89
N TRP A 151 -12.71 -12.66 21.36
CA TRP A 151 -12.66 -12.43 19.95
C TRP A 151 -11.26 -12.78 19.42
N ILE A 152 -11.19 -13.88 18.72
CA ILE A 152 -10.03 -14.27 17.92
C ILE A 152 -10.31 -13.76 16.52
N ALA A 153 -9.37 -12.98 15.95
CA ALA A 153 -9.43 -12.63 14.52
C ALA A 153 -9.52 -13.94 13.74
N SER A 154 -10.73 -14.29 13.32
CA SER A 154 -10.94 -15.49 12.52
C SER A 154 -10.89 -15.11 11.05
N PRO A 155 -10.16 -15.85 10.24
CA PRO A 155 -10.29 -15.79 8.79
C PRO A 155 -11.73 -15.94 8.29
N GLU A 156 -12.55 -16.60 9.06
CA GLU A 156 -13.95 -16.85 8.75
C GLU A 156 -14.87 -15.65 9.05
N ASP A 157 -14.38 -14.61 9.76
CA ASP A 157 -15.09 -13.36 9.99
C ASP A 157 -14.39 -12.19 9.28
N PRO A 158 -14.63 -12.03 7.97
CA PRO A 158 -13.99 -10.99 7.16
C PRO A 158 -14.34 -9.57 7.61
N ASP A 159 -15.45 -9.39 8.33
CA ASP A 159 -15.89 -8.06 8.77
C ASP A 159 -15.02 -7.49 9.88
N THR A 160 -14.38 -8.37 10.65
CA THR A 160 -13.63 -7.97 11.83
C THR A 160 -12.11 -8.12 11.66
N TRP A 161 -11.66 -9.00 10.79
CA TRP A 161 -10.24 -9.28 10.61
C TRP A 161 -9.39 -8.04 10.23
N GLY A 162 -9.82 -7.28 9.25
CA GLY A 162 -9.10 -6.09 8.81
C GLY A 162 -8.94 -5.04 9.93
N PHE A 163 -9.91 -4.96 10.85
CA PHE A 163 -9.86 -4.03 11.98
C PHE A 163 -8.82 -4.41 13.02
N LEU A 164 -8.45 -5.68 13.14
CA LEU A 164 -7.40 -6.11 14.09
C LEU A 164 -6.04 -6.28 13.43
N THR A 165 -6.01 -6.75 12.21
CA THR A 165 -4.77 -7.06 11.52
C THR A 165 -4.09 -5.82 10.99
N TYR A 166 -4.81 -4.97 10.26
CA TYR A 166 -4.23 -3.79 9.63
C TYR A 166 -3.63 -2.78 10.61
N PRO A 167 -4.19 -2.52 11.81
CA PRO A 167 -3.57 -1.60 12.77
C PRO A 167 -2.28 -2.12 13.43
N ARG A 168 -1.95 -3.40 13.30
CA ARG A 168 -0.74 -3.99 13.89
C ARG A 168 0.52 -3.75 13.07
N PHE A 169 0.73 -2.50 12.63
CA PHE A 169 1.86 -2.14 11.77
C PHE A 169 3.21 -2.57 12.32
N SER A 170 3.45 -2.41 13.63
CA SER A 170 4.77 -2.55 14.21
C SER A 170 5.40 -3.91 13.95
N SER A 171 4.63 -4.99 14.06
CA SER A 171 5.12 -6.35 13.80
C SER A 171 5.45 -6.56 12.33
N TYR A 172 4.61 -6.08 11.42
CA TYR A 172 4.85 -6.22 9.98
C TYR A 172 6.02 -5.36 9.52
N VAL A 173 6.07 -4.09 9.94
CA VAL A 173 7.20 -3.20 9.62
C VAL A 173 8.50 -3.77 10.14
N LYS A 174 8.50 -4.30 11.39
CA LYS A 174 9.68 -4.95 11.95
C LYS A 174 10.14 -6.13 11.10
N ASN A 175 9.22 -7.03 10.70
CA ASN A 175 9.57 -8.17 9.86
C ASN A 175 10.19 -7.72 8.52
N TRP A 176 9.64 -6.69 7.89
CA TRP A 176 10.20 -6.16 6.63
C TRP A 176 11.60 -5.58 6.84
N ILE A 177 11.84 -4.84 7.93
CA ILE A 177 13.17 -4.30 8.25
C ILE A 177 14.17 -5.41 8.55
N ASP A 178 13.79 -6.39 9.36
CA ASP A 178 14.66 -7.51 9.74
C ASP A 178 15.09 -8.36 8.51
N GLU A 179 14.20 -8.55 7.54
CA GLU A 179 14.44 -9.43 6.39
C GLU A 179 15.07 -8.72 5.18
N ILE A 180 14.82 -7.43 5.00
CA ILE A 180 15.24 -6.68 3.80
C ILE A 180 16.39 -5.71 4.11
N GLY A 181 16.47 -5.18 5.33
CA GLY A 181 17.41 -4.15 5.74
C GLY A 181 16.79 -2.76 5.81
N GLU A 182 17.22 -1.98 6.81
CA GLU A 182 16.69 -0.64 7.11
C GLU A 182 17.01 0.38 6.02
N ASP A 183 18.14 0.25 5.36
CA ASP A 183 18.61 1.12 4.28
C ASP A 183 17.71 1.08 3.04
N ARG A 184 17.03 -0.03 2.84
CA ARG A 184 16.10 -0.26 1.72
C ARG A 184 14.65 0.08 2.07
N ILE A 185 14.36 0.48 3.32
CA ILE A 185 12.99 0.75 3.79
C ILE A 185 12.85 2.21 4.24
N ARG A 186 11.76 2.85 3.82
CA ARG A 186 11.34 4.15 4.33
C ARG A 186 9.92 4.06 4.85
N VAL A 187 9.76 4.26 6.17
CA VAL A 187 8.43 4.32 6.80
C VAL A 187 7.91 5.75 6.79
N VAL A 188 6.69 5.94 6.30
CA VAL A 188 6.06 7.26 6.14
C VAL A 188 4.70 7.28 6.83
N GLN A 189 4.50 8.23 7.74
CA GLN A 189 3.23 8.40 8.43
C GLN A 189 2.25 9.23 7.59
N LEU A 190 0.97 8.82 7.55
CA LEU A 190 -0.07 9.58 6.86
C LEU A 190 -0.19 11.01 7.35
N ASN A 191 -0.01 11.25 8.66
CA ASN A 191 -0.07 12.61 9.22
C ASN A 191 1.05 13.52 8.66
N SER A 192 2.25 12.99 8.47
CA SER A 192 3.34 13.73 7.82
C SER A 192 2.99 14.07 6.36
N ILE A 193 2.43 13.11 5.62
CA ILE A 193 1.93 13.33 4.25
C ILE A 193 0.86 14.43 4.22
N ALA A 194 -0.03 14.48 5.21
CA ALA A 194 -1.14 15.43 5.26
C ALA A 194 -0.70 16.85 5.67
N LEU A 195 0.24 16.96 6.59
CA LEU A 195 0.69 18.23 7.16
C LEU A 195 1.81 18.89 6.35
N ASN A 196 2.77 18.10 5.88
CA ASN A 196 3.97 18.59 5.21
C ASN A 196 4.31 17.73 3.98
N PRO A 197 3.42 17.64 2.97
CA PRO A 197 3.61 16.74 1.83
C PRO A 197 4.89 17.03 1.03
N ARG A 198 5.29 18.30 0.94
CA ARG A 198 6.53 18.69 0.25
C ARG A 198 7.75 18.12 0.96
N MET A 199 7.86 18.33 2.26
CA MET A 199 8.99 17.81 3.07
C MET A 199 9.10 16.27 2.93
N VAL A 200 7.97 15.57 3.00
CA VAL A 200 7.95 14.11 2.82
C VAL A 200 8.45 13.70 1.45
N LEU A 201 8.06 14.42 0.38
CA LEU A 201 8.52 14.11 -0.96
C LEU A 201 10.01 14.44 -1.16
N ASP A 202 10.49 15.54 -0.58
CA ASP A 202 11.90 15.90 -0.64
C ASP A 202 12.77 14.84 0.05
N GLU A 203 12.39 14.39 1.26
CA GLU A 203 13.06 13.30 1.98
C GLU A 203 13.04 11.98 1.21
N ILE A 204 11.92 11.64 0.57
CA ILE A 204 11.81 10.44 -0.27
C ILE A 204 12.70 10.58 -1.51
N SER A 205 12.72 11.75 -2.14
CA SER A 205 13.54 12.01 -3.33
C SER A 205 15.03 11.86 -3.02
N ASP A 206 15.48 12.47 -1.93
CA ASP A 206 16.87 12.37 -1.48
C ASP A 206 17.26 10.90 -1.20
N TRP A 207 16.39 10.16 -0.52
CA TRP A 207 16.62 8.74 -0.24
C TRP A 207 16.62 7.87 -1.51
N LEU A 208 15.75 8.19 -2.47
CA LEU A 208 15.74 7.54 -3.79
C LEU A 208 16.90 7.99 -4.67
N GLY A 209 17.51 9.14 -4.36
CA GLY A 209 18.55 9.79 -5.14
C GLY A 209 18.02 10.41 -6.44
N ILE A 210 16.78 10.90 -6.49
CA ILE A 210 16.17 11.64 -7.60
C ILE A 210 16.05 13.13 -7.25
N ASP A 211 15.95 13.99 -8.27
CA ASP A 211 15.87 15.44 -8.05
C ASP A 211 14.52 15.83 -7.43
N PRO A 212 14.47 16.38 -6.19
CA PRO A 212 13.23 16.84 -5.57
C PRO A 212 12.47 17.88 -6.41
N ALA A 213 13.16 18.66 -7.24
CA ALA A 213 12.55 19.65 -8.13
C ALA A 213 11.66 19.01 -9.21
N GLY A 214 11.86 17.72 -9.52
CA GLY A 214 11.01 16.94 -10.42
C GLY A 214 9.64 16.58 -9.86
N MET A 215 9.43 16.75 -8.55
CA MET A 215 8.14 16.47 -7.93
C MET A 215 7.08 17.53 -8.24
N PRO A 216 5.79 17.15 -8.31
CA PRO A 216 4.72 18.09 -8.65
C PRO A 216 4.60 19.22 -7.61
N ARG A 217 4.22 20.40 -8.08
CA ARG A 217 3.93 21.56 -7.21
C ARG A 217 2.56 21.43 -6.53
N ASP A 218 1.57 20.90 -7.25
CA ASP A 218 0.23 20.61 -6.70
C ASP A 218 0.24 19.25 -5.98
N LEU A 219 0.15 19.32 -4.67
CA LEU A 219 0.14 18.19 -3.75
C LEU A 219 -1.25 17.99 -3.13
N SER A 220 -2.30 18.25 -3.90
CA SER A 220 -3.67 18.00 -3.46
C SER A 220 -3.87 16.52 -3.09
N VAL A 221 -4.40 16.28 -1.89
CA VAL A 221 -4.67 14.93 -1.38
C VAL A 221 -5.87 14.33 -2.14
N LYS A 222 -5.68 13.18 -2.75
CA LYS A 222 -6.77 12.40 -3.33
C LYS A 222 -7.46 11.59 -2.23
N ASN A 223 -8.78 11.56 -2.24
CA ASN A 223 -9.63 10.96 -1.20
C ASN A 223 -9.46 11.65 0.19
N PRO A 224 -9.66 12.98 0.28
CA PRO A 224 -9.69 13.64 1.57
C PRO A 224 -10.74 12.98 2.47
N ARG A 225 -10.56 13.06 3.81
CA ARG A 225 -11.59 12.61 4.75
C ARG A 225 -12.92 13.24 4.32
N GLY A 226 -13.94 12.41 4.04
CA GLY A 226 -15.30 12.93 3.98
C GLY A 226 -15.54 13.68 5.30
N LYS A 227 -16.05 14.90 5.22
CA LYS A 227 -16.45 15.64 6.42
C LYS A 227 -17.33 14.72 7.26
N LEU A 228 -16.94 14.55 8.52
CA LEU A 228 -17.75 13.90 9.52
C LEU A 228 -19.10 14.61 9.62
#